data_b024151069e61fb9705807cbff610ec6
#
_entry.id   b024151069e61fb9705807cbff610ec6
#
_cell.length_a   1.000
_cell.length_b   1.000
_cell.length_c   1.000
_cell.angle_alpha   90.00
_cell.angle_beta   90.00
_cell.angle_gamma   90.00
#
_symmetry.space_group_name_H-M   'P 1'
#
loop_
_entity.id
_entity.type
_entity.pdbx_description
1 polymer ?
#
loop_
_entity_poly.entity_id
_entity_poly.type
_entity_poly.pdbx_seq_one_letter_code
_entity_poly.pdbx_strand_id
1 'polypeptide(L)'
;MINPFQRNLDSLGNYFSYPIIRFITGILLIPHGYGKLEKGWNGNLDGFISFLDKEFSNPLFTGFFLAYLIAFTEFLGGICIAFGFFTRIAAFSVTIFMAFAVLYHLPHGFFWSKEGYEYPLMWGVITFAIFLRGSGEMSIDKRFR
;
A
#
# COMPACT_ATOMS: atom_id res chain seq x y z
N MET A 1 -23.26 -31.40 11.72
CA MET A 1 -22.07 -31.46 12.62
C MET A 1 -20.84 -31.05 11.83
N ILE A 2 -20.08 -30.01 12.26
CA ILE A 2 -18.85 -29.58 11.62
C ILE A 2 -17.76 -30.62 11.91
N ASN A 3 -17.11 -31.14 10.87
CA ASN A 3 -16.01 -32.09 10.96
C ASN A 3 -14.86 -31.50 11.80
N PRO A 4 -14.19 -32.25 12.71
CA PRO A 4 -13.02 -31.78 13.48
C PRO A 4 -11.92 -31.14 12.61
N PHE A 5 -11.69 -31.65 11.41
CA PHE A 5 -10.76 -31.11 10.46
C PHE A 5 -11.16 -29.68 10.00
N GLN A 6 -12.41 -29.45 9.66
CA GLN A 6 -12.93 -28.13 9.30
C GLN A 6 -12.80 -27.14 10.46
N ARG A 7 -13.11 -27.57 11.68
CA ARG A 7 -12.96 -26.73 12.89
C ARG A 7 -11.51 -26.30 13.12
N ASN A 8 -10.55 -27.19 12.88
CA ASN A 8 -9.12 -26.85 12.99
C ASN A 8 -8.70 -25.88 11.88
N LEU A 9 -9.15 -26.06 10.64
CA LEU A 9 -8.90 -25.12 9.54
C LEU A 9 -9.49 -23.74 9.82
N ASP A 10 -10.72 -23.67 10.32
CA ASP A 10 -11.38 -22.41 10.67
C ASP A 10 -10.60 -21.69 11.79
N SER A 11 -10.11 -22.42 12.78
CA SER A 11 -9.29 -21.86 13.86
C SER A 11 -7.98 -21.29 13.34
N LEU A 12 -7.26 -22.04 12.49
CA LEU A 12 -6.02 -21.59 11.86
C LEU A 12 -6.27 -20.40 10.94
N GLY A 13 -7.32 -20.46 10.12
CA GLY A 13 -7.74 -19.39 9.22
C GLY A 13 -8.02 -18.09 9.99
N ASN A 14 -8.80 -18.16 11.05
CA ASN A 14 -9.14 -17.00 11.88
C ASN A 14 -7.90 -16.36 12.53
N TYR A 15 -6.89 -17.15 12.86
CA TYR A 15 -5.67 -16.65 13.50
C TYR A 15 -4.64 -16.11 12.49
N PHE A 16 -4.40 -16.83 11.38
CA PHE A 16 -3.28 -16.52 10.48
C PHE A 16 -3.66 -15.78 9.20
N SER A 17 -4.90 -15.92 8.69
CA SER A 17 -5.25 -15.37 7.37
C SER A 17 -5.00 -13.86 7.26
N TYR A 18 -5.44 -13.10 8.24
CA TYR A 18 -5.28 -11.65 8.22
C TYR A 18 -3.83 -11.20 8.44
N PRO A 19 -3.07 -11.71 9.42
CA PRO A 19 -1.64 -11.42 9.53
C PRO A 19 -0.86 -11.69 8.24
N ILE A 20 -1.15 -12.79 7.55
CA ILE A 20 -0.51 -13.13 6.26
C ILE A 20 -0.84 -12.08 5.20
N ILE A 21 -2.12 -11.76 5.00
CA ILE A 21 -2.55 -10.75 4.02
C ILE A 21 -1.87 -9.42 4.31
N ARG A 22 -1.89 -8.96 5.56
CA ARG A 22 -1.27 -7.71 5.98
C ARG A 22 0.25 -7.72 5.72
N PHE A 23 0.94 -8.80 6.13
CA PHE A 23 2.38 -8.93 5.97
C PHE A 23 2.78 -8.91 4.48
N ILE A 24 2.13 -9.73 3.65
CA ILE A 24 2.41 -9.77 2.20
C ILE A 24 2.11 -8.43 1.54
N THR A 25 0.98 -7.80 1.89
CA THR A 25 0.63 -6.47 1.38
C THR A 25 1.75 -5.46 1.67
N GLY A 26 2.24 -5.42 2.90
CA GLY A 26 3.32 -4.51 3.28
C GLY A 26 4.64 -4.82 2.58
N ILE A 27 5.06 -6.09 2.57
CA ILE A 27 6.32 -6.52 1.96
C ILE A 27 6.38 -6.21 0.47
N LEU A 28 5.27 -6.40 -0.25
CA LEU A 28 5.23 -6.12 -1.69
C LEU A 28 5.23 -4.61 -2.02
N LEU A 29 4.83 -3.74 -1.10
CA LEU A 29 4.94 -2.28 -1.29
C LEU A 29 6.37 -1.75 -1.11
N ILE A 30 7.18 -2.38 -0.25
CA ILE A 30 8.54 -1.92 0.07
C ILE A 30 9.42 -1.74 -1.17
N PRO A 31 9.54 -2.71 -2.11
CA PRO A 31 10.36 -2.56 -3.31
C PRO A 31 9.94 -1.39 -4.20
N HIS A 32 8.64 -1.09 -4.28
CA HIS A 32 8.13 0.02 -5.07
C HIS A 32 8.57 1.38 -4.51
N GLY A 33 8.47 1.56 -3.19
CA GLY A 33 8.96 2.76 -2.52
C GLY A 33 10.48 2.86 -2.53
N TYR A 34 11.18 1.75 -2.24
CA TYR A 34 12.64 1.71 -2.25
C TYR A 34 13.22 2.09 -3.61
N GLY A 35 12.69 1.53 -4.70
CA GLY A 35 13.16 1.84 -6.04
C GLY A 35 13.00 3.32 -6.42
N LYS A 36 11.95 4.01 -5.92
CA LYS A 36 11.80 5.45 -6.09
C LYS A 36 12.82 6.23 -5.27
N LEU A 37 13.05 5.84 -4.01
CA LEU A 37 14.06 6.47 -3.15
C LEU A 37 15.47 6.31 -3.71
N GLU A 38 15.82 5.11 -4.17
CA GLU A 38 17.10 4.83 -4.81
C GLU A 38 17.34 5.70 -6.05
N LYS A 39 16.32 5.81 -6.93
CA LYS A 39 16.38 6.72 -8.08
C LYS A 39 16.55 8.18 -7.64
N GLY A 40 15.90 8.60 -6.58
CA GLY A 40 16.06 9.94 -6.02
C GLY A 40 17.48 10.20 -5.54
N TRP A 41 18.11 9.25 -4.85
CA TRP A 41 19.50 9.36 -4.40
C TRP A 41 20.51 9.42 -5.55
N ASN A 42 20.23 8.69 -6.62
CA ASN A 42 21.10 8.62 -7.80
C ASN A 42 20.81 9.74 -8.83
N GLY A 43 19.93 10.69 -8.53
CA GLY A 43 19.58 11.80 -9.43
C GLY A 43 18.75 11.37 -10.66
N ASN A 44 18.10 10.22 -10.63
CA ASN A 44 17.36 9.65 -11.74
C ASN A 44 15.82 9.69 -11.54
N LEU A 45 15.34 10.55 -10.63
CA LEU A 45 13.91 10.70 -10.33
C LEU A 45 13.23 11.81 -11.15
N ASP A 46 14.00 12.59 -11.91
CA ASP A 46 13.54 13.79 -12.62
C ASP A 46 12.36 13.52 -13.57
N GLY A 47 12.37 12.36 -14.25
CA GLY A 47 11.27 11.97 -15.12
C GLY A 47 9.96 11.78 -14.36
N PHE A 48 10.00 11.17 -13.17
CA PHE A 48 8.82 10.98 -12.33
C PHE A 48 8.36 12.30 -11.69
N ILE A 49 9.30 13.14 -11.26
CA ILE A 49 9.02 14.50 -10.74
C ILE A 49 8.33 15.34 -11.82
N SER A 50 8.89 15.39 -13.04
CA SER A 50 8.33 16.14 -14.16
C SER A 50 6.94 15.65 -14.56
N PHE A 51 6.72 14.32 -14.50
CA PHE A 51 5.41 13.74 -14.71
C PHE A 51 4.40 14.22 -13.65
N LEU A 52 4.77 14.18 -12.35
CA LEU A 52 3.90 14.64 -11.28
C LEU A 52 3.64 16.15 -11.33
N ASP A 53 4.65 16.95 -11.72
CA ASP A 53 4.48 18.39 -11.93
C ASP A 53 3.46 18.68 -13.02
N LYS A 54 3.49 17.92 -14.10
CA LYS A 54 2.55 18.10 -15.20
C LYS A 54 1.12 17.72 -14.85
N GLU A 55 0.94 16.58 -14.17
CA GLU A 55 -0.39 15.97 -13.98
C GLU A 55 -1.09 16.40 -12.67
N PHE A 56 -0.32 16.68 -11.61
CA PHE A 56 -0.87 16.81 -10.25
C PHE A 56 -0.40 18.02 -9.47
N SER A 57 0.65 18.73 -9.89
CA SER A 57 1.21 19.80 -9.07
C SER A 57 0.30 21.03 -9.03
N ASN A 58 0.40 21.73 -7.93
CA ASN A 58 -0.19 23.04 -7.70
C ASN A 58 0.78 23.86 -6.80
N PRO A 59 0.51 25.13 -6.51
CA PRO A 59 1.40 25.96 -5.69
C PRO A 59 1.77 25.38 -4.32
N LEU A 60 0.95 24.46 -3.77
CA LEU A 60 1.19 23.84 -2.47
C LEU A 60 1.93 22.49 -2.57
N PHE A 61 1.79 21.77 -3.70
CA PHE A 61 2.32 20.42 -3.90
C PHE A 61 3.08 20.35 -5.22
N THR A 62 4.40 20.51 -5.15
CA THR A 62 5.28 20.34 -6.31
C THR A 62 5.47 18.86 -6.63
N GLY A 63 5.82 18.53 -7.88
CA GLY A 63 6.14 17.16 -8.27
C GLY A 63 7.26 16.56 -7.45
N PHE A 64 8.26 17.36 -7.05
CA PHE A 64 9.30 16.94 -6.12
C PHE A 64 8.71 16.46 -4.79
N PHE A 65 7.88 17.27 -4.15
CA PHE A 65 7.23 16.92 -2.88
C PHE A 65 6.37 15.66 -3.03
N LEU A 66 5.56 15.59 -4.09
CA LEU A 66 4.69 14.43 -4.35
C LEU A 66 5.48 13.16 -4.60
N ALA A 67 6.58 13.22 -5.35
CA ALA A 67 7.43 12.07 -5.65
C ALA A 67 8.00 11.43 -4.39
N TYR A 68 8.53 12.24 -3.48
CA TYR A 68 9.06 11.73 -2.20
C TYR A 68 7.95 11.32 -1.24
N LEU A 69 6.82 12.04 -1.20
CA LEU A 69 5.66 11.63 -0.40
C LEU A 69 5.16 10.24 -0.81
N ILE A 70 5.05 9.98 -2.12
CA ILE A 70 4.67 8.68 -2.66
C ILE A 70 5.71 7.63 -2.30
N ALA A 71 7.00 7.90 -2.53
CA ALA A 71 8.08 6.97 -2.24
C ALA A 71 8.12 6.57 -0.76
N PHE A 72 7.98 7.53 0.16
CA PHE A 72 7.93 7.26 1.59
C PHE A 72 6.63 6.56 2.00
N THR A 73 5.49 6.91 1.41
CA THR A 73 4.22 6.24 1.68
C THR A 73 4.29 4.75 1.32
N GLU A 74 4.89 4.41 0.20
CA GLU A 74 5.07 3.01 -0.19
C GLU A 74 6.13 2.30 0.66
N PHE A 75 7.27 2.93 0.90
CA PHE A 75 8.38 2.30 1.62
C PHE A 75 8.09 2.16 3.11
N LEU A 76 7.91 3.27 3.82
CA LEU A 76 7.64 3.27 5.25
C LEU A 76 6.24 2.73 5.56
N GLY A 77 5.24 3.09 4.75
CA GLY A 77 3.89 2.54 4.86
C GLY A 77 3.88 1.03 4.67
N GLY A 78 4.65 0.51 3.70
CA GLY A 78 4.84 -0.93 3.51
C GLY A 78 5.43 -1.61 4.75
N ILE A 79 6.50 -1.07 5.33
CA ILE A 79 7.11 -1.56 6.57
C ILE A 79 6.09 -1.54 7.72
N CYS A 80 5.41 -0.41 7.91
CA CYS A 80 4.41 -0.27 8.96
C CYS A 80 3.26 -1.28 8.83
N ILE A 81 2.73 -1.47 7.62
CA ILE A 81 1.68 -2.45 7.34
C ILE A 81 2.20 -3.87 7.59
N ALA A 82 3.38 -4.23 7.09
CA ALA A 82 3.94 -5.57 7.24
C ALA A 82 4.06 -5.97 8.72
N PHE A 83 4.70 -5.13 9.53
CA PHE A 83 4.93 -5.43 10.95
C PHE A 83 3.76 -5.06 11.87
N GLY A 84 2.73 -4.40 11.33
CA GLY A 84 1.57 -3.98 12.12
C GLY A 84 1.90 -2.88 13.11
N PHE A 85 2.65 -1.87 12.68
CA PHE A 85 3.04 -0.69 13.45
C PHE A 85 2.42 0.55 12.83
N PHE A 86 1.75 1.38 13.63
CA PHE A 86 0.90 2.47 13.13
C PHE A 86 0.02 2.05 11.93
N THR A 87 -0.48 0.82 11.97
CA THR A 87 -1.11 0.12 10.85
C THR A 87 -2.20 0.94 10.17
N ARG A 88 -3.09 1.56 10.96
CA ARG A 88 -4.22 2.33 10.41
C ARG A 88 -3.76 3.57 9.64
N ILE A 89 -2.79 4.30 10.20
CA ILE A 89 -2.27 5.53 9.56
C ILE A 89 -1.58 5.14 8.23
N ALA A 90 -0.72 4.13 8.27
CA ALA A 90 -0.02 3.65 7.09
C ALA A 90 -0.99 3.13 6.01
N ALA A 91 -1.94 2.28 6.40
CA ALA A 91 -2.93 1.74 5.47
C ALA A 91 -3.83 2.83 4.87
N PHE A 92 -4.24 3.82 5.67
CA PHE A 92 -5.00 4.97 5.18
C PHE A 92 -4.22 5.78 4.15
N SER A 93 -2.94 6.10 4.43
CA SER A 93 -2.08 6.84 3.50
C SER A 93 -1.91 6.11 2.17
N VAL A 94 -1.66 4.79 2.22
CA VAL A 94 -1.56 3.98 1.00
C VAL A 94 -2.89 3.92 0.26
N THR A 95 -4.01 3.80 0.96
CA THR A 95 -5.36 3.80 0.35
C THR A 95 -5.63 5.10 -0.41
N ILE A 96 -5.32 6.25 0.18
CA ILE A 96 -5.46 7.56 -0.48
C ILE A 96 -4.59 7.62 -1.74
N PHE A 97 -3.33 7.23 -1.62
CA PHE A 97 -2.42 7.19 -2.77
C PHE A 97 -2.95 6.29 -3.90
N MET A 98 -3.43 5.09 -3.57
CA MET A 98 -4.00 4.16 -4.56
C MET A 98 -5.29 4.69 -5.18
N ALA A 99 -6.11 5.44 -4.45
CA ALA A 99 -7.29 6.09 -5.01
C ALA A 99 -6.90 7.12 -6.10
N PHE A 100 -5.88 7.94 -5.87
CA PHE A 100 -5.35 8.84 -6.90
C PHE A 100 -4.76 8.08 -8.09
N ALA A 101 -4.05 6.97 -7.85
CA ALA A 101 -3.53 6.13 -8.90
C ALA A 101 -4.65 5.51 -9.76
N VAL A 102 -5.76 5.06 -9.14
CA VAL A 102 -6.95 4.59 -9.88
C VAL A 102 -7.49 5.68 -10.78
N LEU A 103 -7.70 6.90 -10.26
CA LEU A 103 -8.21 8.02 -11.05
C LEU A 103 -7.32 8.36 -12.24
N TYR A 104 -6.01 8.33 -12.04
CA TYR A 104 -5.03 8.57 -13.11
C TYR A 104 -5.07 7.47 -14.19
N HIS A 105 -5.13 6.20 -13.81
CA HIS A 105 -5.13 5.07 -14.73
C HIS A 105 -6.51 4.77 -15.35
N LEU A 106 -7.58 5.41 -14.88
CA LEU A 106 -8.95 5.15 -15.33
C LEU A 106 -9.13 5.29 -16.87
N PRO A 107 -8.55 6.31 -17.55
CA PRO A 107 -8.67 6.46 -19.00
C PRO A 107 -7.98 5.34 -19.81
N HIS A 108 -7.01 4.63 -19.20
CA HIS A 108 -6.27 3.54 -19.87
C HIS A 108 -7.02 2.19 -19.84
N GLY A 109 -8.19 2.15 -19.16
CA GLY A 109 -9.02 0.97 -19.02
C GLY A 109 -8.63 0.07 -17.84
N PHE A 110 -9.17 -1.15 -17.80
CA PHE A 110 -9.04 -2.03 -16.65
C PHE A 110 -7.65 -2.70 -16.56
N PHE A 111 -7.21 -3.34 -17.65
CA PHE A 111 -6.08 -4.26 -17.61
C PHE A 111 -4.73 -3.56 -17.41
N TRP A 112 -3.97 -4.01 -16.41
CA TRP A 112 -2.63 -3.50 -16.09
C TRP A 112 -1.63 -3.63 -17.25
N SER A 113 -1.77 -4.64 -18.09
CA SER A 113 -0.95 -4.80 -19.30
C SER A 113 -1.05 -3.63 -20.28
N LYS A 114 -2.06 -2.78 -20.13
CA LYS A 114 -2.30 -1.55 -20.88
C LYS A 114 -2.24 -0.31 -19.98
N GLU A 115 -1.49 -0.38 -18.89
CA GLU A 115 -1.40 0.69 -17.88
C GLU A 115 -2.73 1.01 -17.18
N GLY A 116 -3.66 0.04 -17.14
CA GLY A 116 -4.98 0.20 -16.56
C GLY A 116 -4.99 0.21 -15.02
N TYR A 117 -6.16 0.46 -14.46
CA TYR A 117 -6.33 0.67 -13.02
C TYR A 117 -6.47 -0.60 -12.17
N GLU A 118 -6.34 -1.80 -12.75
CA GLU A 118 -6.51 -3.09 -12.05
C GLU A 118 -5.66 -3.19 -10.77
N TYR A 119 -4.36 -2.93 -10.86
CA TYR A 119 -3.45 -3.03 -9.70
C TYR A 119 -3.70 -1.95 -8.66
N PRO A 120 -3.78 -0.66 -9.00
CA PRO A 120 -4.12 0.36 -8.01
C PRO A 120 -5.44 0.09 -7.29
N LEU A 121 -6.45 -0.41 -7.99
CA LEU A 121 -7.73 -0.77 -7.40
C LEU A 121 -7.59 -1.92 -6.40
N MET A 122 -6.91 -3.01 -6.80
CA MET A 122 -6.67 -4.15 -5.92
C MET A 122 -5.93 -3.73 -4.64
N TRP A 123 -4.83 -2.98 -4.78
CA TRP A 123 -4.06 -2.48 -3.64
C TRP A 123 -4.89 -1.53 -2.77
N GLY A 124 -5.66 -0.63 -3.37
CA GLY A 124 -6.53 0.30 -2.66
C GLY A 124 -7.58 -0.41 -1.82
N VAL A 125 -8.24 -1.43 -2.38
CA VAL A 125 -9.26 -2.22 -1.64
C VAL A 125 -8.62 -3.00 -0.49
N ILE A 126 -7.47 -3.65 -0.71
CA ILE A 126 -6.79 -4.42 0.33
C ILE A 126 -6.32 -3.50 1.47
N THR A 127 -5.68 -2.37 1.15
CA THR A 127 -5.20 -1.43 2.17
C THR A 127 -6.35 -0.74 2.90
N PHE A 128 -7.46 -0.46 2.24
CA PHE A 128 -8.68 0.03 2.89
C PHE A 128 -9.27 -1.00 3.87
N ALA A 129 -9.30 -2.27 3.49
CA ALA A 129 -9.72 -3.34 4.42
C ALA A 129 -8.78 -3.45 5.64
N ILE A 130 -7.45 -3.29 5.44
CA ILE A 130 -6.48 -3.23 6.53
C ILE A 130 -6.71 -2.00 7.42
N PHE A 131 -7.01 -0.84 6.83
CA PHE A 131 -7.35 0.37 7.58
C PHE A 131 -8.57 0.16 8.49
N LEU A 132 -9.65 -0.43 7.96
CA LEU A 132 -10.86 -0.70 8.73
C LEU A 132 -10.60 -1.68 9.88
N ARG A 133 -9.90 -2.77 9.60
CA ARG A 133 -9.61 -3.82 10.60
C ARG A 133 -8.56 -3.38 11.62
N GLY A 134 -7.57 -2.59 11.21
CA GLY A 134 -6.41 -2.21 12.03
C GLY A 134 -5.33 -3.28 12.06
N SER A 135 -4.50 -3.28 13.09
CA SER A 135 -3.30 -4.11 13.15
C SER A 135 -3.55 -5.62 13.28
N GLY A 136 -4.64 -6.02 13.92
CA GLY A 136 -4.99 -7.43 14.15
C GLY A 136 -4.02 -8.17 15.08
N GLU A 137 -4.09 -9.50 15.03
CA GLU A 137 -3.17 -10.39 15.74
C GLU A 137 -1.76 -10.31 15.13
N MET A 138 -0.75 -10.77 15.86
CA MET A 138 0.65 -10.81 15.42
C MET A 138 1.17 -9.46 14.93
N SER A 139 0.85 -8.37 15.63
CA SER A 139 1.25 -7.01 15.30
C SER A 139 2.01 -6.33 16.43
N ILE A 140 2.87 -5.37 16.07
CA ILE A 140 3.57 -4.53 17.03
C ILE A 140 2.56 -3.67 17.81
N ASP A 141 1.58 -3.06 17.14
CA ASP A 141 0.54 -2.23 17.76
C ASP A 141 -0.22 -2.97 18.88
N LYS A 142 -0.38 -4.31 18.76
CA LYS A 142 -1.07 -5.10 19.76
C LYS A 142 -0.26 -5.26 21.06
N ARG A 143 1.07 -5.21 20.97
CA ARG A 143 1.94 -5.33 22.15
C ARG A 143 1.95 -4.09 23.02
N PHE A 144 1.53 -2.94 22.48
CA PHE A 144 1.49 -1.65 23.17
C PHE A 144 0.08 -1.23 23.58
N ARG A 145 -0.92 -2.09 23.40
CA ARG A 145 -2.29 -1.93 23.91
C ARG A 145 -2.52 -2.78 25.15
#